data_f14e053fa2366505b1f080ead519cac1
#
_entry.id   f14e053fa2366505b1f080ead519cac1
#
_cell.length_a   1.000
_cell.length_b   1.000
_cell.length_c   1.000
_cell.angle_alpha   90.00
_cell.angle_beta   90.00
_cell.angle_gamma   90.00
#
_symmetry.space_group_name_H-M   'P 1'
#
loop_
_entity.id
_entity.type
_entity.pdbx_description
1 polymer ?
#
loop_
_entity_poly.entity_id
_entity_poly.type
_entity_poly.pdbx_seq_one_letter_code
_entity_poly.pdbx_strand_id
1 'polypeptide(L)'
;MCWETVRCATVALVFMILAATTVACGDGVVPDEGGHASADHHDGGHSHDGMVDLSGLPNPPNLTIVATPDGPGAVALEITVDGLELVPVDPPQEHHAGQGHAHVTVDGTSVAMVAETHYRLTGLSSGSHVLEVSLSSNDHRGYMVDGKPISVSMTLVVDAGVDRVPDH
;
A
#
# COMPACT_ATOMS: atom_id res chain seq x y z
N MET A 1 -5.67 -29.35 -41.64
CA MET A 1 -5.89 -28.39 -42.71
C MET A 1 -7.02 -27.49 -42.28
N CYS A 2 -6.74 -26.31 -41.88
CA CYS A 2 -7.39 -25.04 -42.14
C CYS A 2 -6.76 -23.99 -41.19
N TRP A 3 -6.08 -23.10 -41.84
CA TRP A 3 -5.38 -21.95 -41.31
C TRP A 3 -6.35 -20.78 -41.36
N GLU A 4 -6.65 -20.12 -40.27
CA GLU A 4 -7.34 -18.83 -40.33
C GLU A 4 -6.53 -17.73 -39.68
N THR A 5 -6.29 -16.78 -40.50
CA THR A 5 -5.52 -15.54 -40.38
C THR A 5 -6.13 -14.56 -39.40
N VAL A 6 -5.34 -14.14 -38.42
CA VAL A 6 -5.68 -13.02 -37.50
C VAL A 6 -5.37 -11.71 -38.22
N ARG A 7 -6.36 -10.88 -38.40
CA ARG A 7 -6.27 -9.52 -38.94
C ARG A 7 -5.74 -8.54 -37.88
N CYS A 8 -4.64 -7.94 -38.21
CA CYS A 8 -4.04 -6.82 -37.51
C CYS A 8 -4.91 -5.57 -37.76
N ALA A 9 -5.47 -4.96 -36.70
CA ALA A 9 -6.16 -3.70 -36.76
C ALA A 9 -5.22 -2.61 -36.25
N THR A 10 -4.80 -1.75 -37.16
CA THR A 10 -3.98 -0.55 -36.93
C THR A 10 -4.88 0.54 -36.36
N VAL A 11 -4.61 1.01 -35.15
CA VAL A 11 -5.27 2.20 -34.58
C VAL A 11 -4.36 3.39 -34.76
N ALA A 12 -4.87 4.38 -35.49
CA ALA A 12 -4.21 5.62 -35.81
C ALA A 12 -4.15 6.57 -34.59
N LEU A 13 -2.96 7.08 -34.34
CA LEU A 13 -2.65 8.08 -33.31
C LEU A 13 -3.05 9.46 -33.82
N VAL A 14 -3.97 10.16 -33.18
CA VAL A 14 -4.27 11.58 -33.41
C VAL A 14 -3.54 12.42 -32.36
N PHE A 15 -2.52 13.14 -32.80
CA PHE A 15 -1.85 14.18 -32.02
C PHE A 15 -2.70 15.45 -32.02
N MET A 16 -3.10 15.94 -30.86
CA MET A 16 -3.67 17.25 -30.69
C MET A 16 -2.67 18.12 -29.91
N ILE A 17 -2.04 19.04 -30.64
CA ILE A 17 -1.15 20.09 -30.10
C ILE A 17 -2.03 21.24 -29.63
N LEU A 18 -1.96 21.59 -28.36
CA LEU A 18 -2.56 22.84 -27.87
C LEU A 18 -1.48 23.76 -27.33
N ALA A 19 -1.50 24.98 -27.84
CA ALA A 19 -0.49 26.01 -27.70
C ALA A 19 -0.50 26.68 -26.33
N ALA A 20 0.70 27.07 -25.89
CA ALA A 20 0.99 27.86 -24.72
C ALA A 20 0.49 29.32 -24.85
N THR A 21 -0.06 29.88 -23.76
CA THR A 21 -0.10 31.33 -23.56
C THR A 21 0.59 31.68 -22.25
N THR A 22 1.71 32.37 -22.37
CA THR A 22 2.44 33.03 -21.30
C THR A 22 1.74 34.34 -20.93
N VAL A 23 1.49 34.57 -19.65
CA VAL A 23 1.26 35.92 -19.11
C VAL A 23 2.29 36.16 -18.02
N ALA A 24 3.09 37.20 -18.28
CA ALA A 24 4.08 37.75 -17.36
C ALA A 24 3.52 38.97 -16.64
N CYS A 25 4.16 39.31 -15.54
CA CYS A 25 4.26 40.58 -14.83
C CYS A 25 3.49 40.73 -13.53
N GLY A 26 4.28 41.08 -12.52
CA GLY A 26 3.84 41.70 -11.28
C GLY A 26 4.89 41.67 -10.16
N ASP A 27 5.93 42.57 -10.28
CA ASP A 27 6.81 42.94 -9.17
C ASP A 27 6.00 43.57 -8.03
N GLY A 28 6.26 43.15 -6.81
CA GLY A 28 5.73 43.76 -5.62
C GLY A 28 6.61 43.44 -4.41
N VAL A 29 7.70 44.17 -4.26
CA VAL A 29 8.54 44.17 -3.03
C VAL A 29 7.83 44.98 -1.98
N VAL A 30 7.52 44.36 -0.83
CA VAL A 30 7.18 45.08 0.41
C VAL A 30 7.99 44.46 1.54
N PRO A 31 8.85 45.22 2.23
CA PRO A 31 9.44 44.75 3.49
C PRO A 31 8.48 45.10 4.62
N ASP A 32 8.12 44.18 5.47
CA ASP A 32 7.66 44.53 6.81
C ASP A 32 8.06 43.51 7.89
N GLU A 33 8.53 44.08 8.92
CA GLU A 33 8.95 43.57 10.21
C GLU A 33 7.75 43.04 11.01
N GLY A 34 7.85 41.89 11.62
CA GLY A 34 6.85 41.47 12.60
C GLY A 34 7.02 40.03 13.05
N GLY A 35 7.91 39.82 14.03
CA GLY A 35 8.03 38.54 14.71
C GLY A 35 6.73 38.15 15.40
N HIS A 36 6.17 37.03 14.98
CA HIS A 36 5.24 36.24 15.79
C HIS A 36 5.80 34.84 15.91
N ALA A 37 6.21 34.51 17.13
CA ALA A 37 6.47 33.13 17.52
C ALA A 37 5.16 32.34 17.34
N SER A 38 5.06 31.63 16.24
CA SER A 38 4.03 30.62 16.03
C SER A 38 4.45 29.39 16.83
N ALA A 39 3.66 29.07 17.82
CA ALA A 39 3.73 27.80 18.51
C ALA A 39 3.63 26.68 17.47
N ASP A 40 4.64 25.85 17.41
CA ASP A 40 4.62 24.62 16.67
C ASP A 40 3.50 23.73 17.21
N HIS A 41 2.36 23.79 16.52
CA HIS A 41 1.41 22.72 16.60
C HIS A 41 2.05 21.55 15.84
N HIS A 42 2.66 20.64 16.57
CA HIS A 42 2.91 19.30 16.10
C HIS A 42 1.54 18.66 15.81
N ASP A 43 1.02 18.97 14.63
CA ASP A 43 0.02 18.14 14.02
C ASP A 43 0.74 16.86 13.61
N GLY A 44 0.41 15.76 14.30
CA GLY A 44 1.02 14.45 14.09
C GLY A 44 0.59 13.82 12.76
N GLY A 45 0.67 14.59 11.69
CA GLY A 45 0.64 14.09 10.33
C GLY A 45 1.97 13.40 10.06
N HIS A 46 2.00 12.08 10.21
CA HIS A 46 3.08 11.26 9.69
C HIS A 46 3.09 11.38 8.17
N SER A 47 3.74 12.43 7.65
CA SER A 47 4.11 12.52 6.25
C SER A 47 5.14 11.41 5.99
N HIS A 48 4.70 10.33 5.40
CA HIS A 48 5.53 9.25 4.89
C HIS A 48 6.31 9.74 3.65
N ASP A 49 7.09 10.79 3.80
CA ASP A 49 7.96 11.31 2.77
C ASP A 49 9.20 10.43 2.67
N GLY A 50 9.03 9.32 1.96
CA GLY A 50 10.16 8.52 1.54
C GLY A 50 9.88 7.02 1.51
N MET A 51 10.47 6.38 0.50
CA MET A 51 10.57 4.94 0.40
C MET A 51 12.02 4.55 0.72
N VAL A 52 12.22 3.37 1.28
CA VAL A 52 13.54 2.77 1.44
C VAL A 52 13.79 1.86 0.25
N ASP A 53 14.74 2.25 -0.60
CA ASP A 53 15.10 1.47 -1.79
C ASP A 53 16.10 0.36 -1.42
N LEU A 54 15.71 -0.87 -1.68
CA LEU A 54 16.47 -2.08 -1.41
C LEU A 54 17.02 -2.74 -2.69
N SER A 55 16.94 -2.06 -3.84
CA SER A 55 17.41 -2.59 -5.14
C SER A 55 18.90 -2.96 -5.16
N GLY A 56 19.69 -2.31 -4.28
CA GLY A 56 21.14 -2.61 -4.17
C GLY A 56 21.47 -3.86 -3.35
N LEU A 57 20.52 -4.52 -2.74
CA LEU A 57 20.77 -5.73 -1.97
C LEU A 57 20.94 -6.93 -2.90
N PRO A 58 21.88 -7.87 -2.60
CA PRO A 58 22.05 -9.08 -3.40
C PRO A 58 20.82 -10.01 -3.35
N ASN A 59 20.07 -9.96 -2.26
CA ASN A 59 18.82 -10.70 -2.06
C ASN A 59 17.80 -9.73 -1.42
N PRO A 60 17.10 -8.94 -2.22
CA PRO A 60 16.08 -8.04 -1.70
C PRO A 60 14.93 -8.84 -1.07
N PRO A 61 14.20 -8.26 -0.09
CA PRO A 61 13.09 -8.94 0.54
C PRO A 61 12.00 -9.34 -0.46
N ASN A 62 11.40 -10.50 -0.20
CA ASN A 62 10.26 -11.00 -0.95
C ASN A 62 9.07 -11.22 0.00
N LEU A 63 7.87 -10.90 -0.47
CA LEU A 63 6.62 -11.04 0.26
C LEU A 63 5.67 -11.96 -0.49
N THR A 64 5.10 -12.93 0.20
CA THR A 64 3.98 -13.73 -0.29
C THR A 64 2.89 -13.82 0.77
N ILE A 65 1.63 -13.91 0.33
CA ILE A 65 0.49 -14.07 1.22
C ILE A 65 -0.43 -15.18 0.75
N VAL A 66 -0.99 -15.92 1.71
CA VAL A 66 -2.09 -16.84 1.51
C VAL A 66 -3.26 -16.39 2.37
N ALA A 67 -4.43 -16.24 1.76
CA ALA A 67 -5.65 -15.86 2.47
C ALA A 67 -6.65 -17.00 2.42
N THR A 68 -7.12 -17.46 3.58
CA THR A 68 -8.06 -18.58 3.71
C THR A 68 -9.30 -18.11 4.49
N PRO A 69 -10.53 -18.37 4.00
CA PRO A 69 -11.74 -18.09 4.76
C PRO A 69 -11.71 -18.74 6.16
N ASP A 70 -12.03 -17.94 7.18
CA ASP A 70 -11.98 -18.37 8.59
C ASP A 70 -13.27 -17.99 9.34
N GLY A 71 -14.38 -18.30 8.73
CA GLY A 71 -15.73 -18.03 9.23
C GLY A 71 -16.37 -16.78 8.63
N PRO A 72 -17.60 -16.44 9.05
CA PRO A 72 -18.31 -15.28 8.55
C PRO A 72 -17.55 -13.98 8.79
N GLY A 73 -17.29 -13.21 7.74
CA GLY A 73 -16.59 -11.93 7.83
C GLY A 73 -15.14 -12.04 8.31
N ALA A 74 -14.52 -13.23 8.23
CA ALA A 74 -13.15 -13.44 8.70
C ALA A 74 -12.29 -14.21 7.68
N VAL A 75 -11.01 -13.85 7.64
CA VAL A 75 -9.99 -14.46 6.78
C VAL A 75 -8.71 -14.65 7.60
N ALA A 76 -8.16 -15.85 7.56
CA ALA A 76 -6.83 -16.12 8.08
C ALA A 76 -5.79 -15.77 6.99
N LEU A 77 -4.83 -14.93 7.35
CA LEU A 77 -3.70 -14.57 6.49
C LEU A 77 -2.45 -15.30 6.98
N GLU A 78 -1.77 -15.96 6.06
CA GLU A 78 -0.40 -16.44 6.24
C GLU A 78 0.51 -15.53 5.43
N ILE A 79 1.44 -14.85 6.12
CA ILE A 79 2.36 -13.87 5.56
C ILE A 79 3.76 -14.46 5.62
N THR A 80 4.36 -14.69 4.46
CA THR A 80 5.75 -15.17 4.38
C THR A 80 6.62 -14.04 3.85
N VAL A 81 7.68 -13.74 4.60
CA VAL A 81 8.66 -12.71 4.25
C VAL A 81 10.05 -13.34 4.26
N ASP A 82 10.72 -13.30 3.12
CA ASP A 82 12.12 -13.72 3.01
C ASP A 82 13.01 -12.47 2.99
N GLY A 83 14.17 -12.52 3.62
CA GLY A 83 15.17 -11.45 3.56
C GLY A 83 14.86 -10.23 4.43
N LEU A 84 13.82 -10.26 5.28
CA LEU A 84 13.48 -9.23 6.24
C LEU A 84 12.98 -9.89 7.54
N GLU A 85 13.43 -9.37 8.69
CA GLU A 85 12.92 -9.74 10.00
C GLU A 85 11.68 -8.90 10.34
N LEU A 86 10.56 -9.55 10.62
CA LEU A 86 9.36 -8.86 11.09
C LEU A 86 9.52 -8.53 12.57
N VAL A 87 9.34 -7.25 12.92
CA VAL A 87 9.48 -6.75 14.29
C VAL A 87 8.26 -5.93 14.70
N PRO A 88 7.87 -5.94 15.99
CA PRO A 88 6.75 -5.15 16.48
C PRO A 88 6.95 -3.64 16.24
N VAL A 89 5.86 -2.93 15.94
CA VAL A 89 5.85 -1.48 15.71
C VAL A 89 5.70 -0.66 17.00
N ASP A 90 5.31 -1.27 18.10
CA ASP A 90 5.12 -0.63 19.40
C ASP A 90 6.08 -1.25 20.42
N PRO A 91 6.93 -0.44 21.09
CA PRO A 91 7.10 1.00 20.91
C PRO A 91 7.74 1.38 19.55
N PRO A 92 7.50 2.61 19.04
CA PRO A 92 8.13 3.10 17.82
C PRO A 92 9.65 2.96 17.86
N GLN A 93 10.23 2.45 16.79
CA GLN A 93 11.67 2.17 16.70
C GLN A 93 12.30 2.97 15.57
N GLU A 94 13.58 3.29 15.74
CA GLU A 94 14.38 3.83 14.64
C GLU A 94 14.54 2.78 13.53
N HIS A 95 14.81 3.26 12.32
CA HIS A 95 15.08 2.38 11.20
C HIS A 95 16.30 1.49 11.45
N HIS A 96 16.11 0.19 11.36
CA HIS A 96 17.19 -0.81 11.32
C HIS A 96 17.13 -1.55 9.99
N ALA A 97 18.27 -1.61 9.29
CA ALA A 97 18.36 -2.35 8.03
C ALA A 97 18.05 -3.83 8.25
N GLY A 98 17.21 -4.40 7.39
CA GLY A 98 16.80 -5.80 7.47
C GLY A 98 15.66 -6.08 8.46
N GLN A 99 15.08 -5.05 9.09
CA GLN A 99 13.93 -5.16 9.98
C GLN A 99 12.75 -4.32 9.49
N GLY A 100 11.53 -4.75 9.82
CA GLY A 100 10.33 -4.03 9.45
C GLY A 100 9.07 -4.76 9.87
N HIS A 101 7.95 -4.36 9.30
CA HIS A 101 6.63 -4.95 9.58
C HIS A 101 5.76 -4.94 8.32
N ALA A 102 4.67 -5.69 8.35
CA ALA A 102 3.71 -5.74 7.28
C ALA A 102 2.52 -4.80 7.59
N HIS A 103 2.15 -3.96 6.63
CA HIS A 103 0.91 -3.20 6.63
C HIS A 103 -0.16 -4.00 5.91
N VAL A 104 -1.31 -4.19 6.55
CA VAL A 104 -2.49 -4.85 5.96
C VAL A 104 -3.53 -3.79 5.65
N THR A 105 -3.95 -3.72 4.40
CA THR A 105 -4.91 -2.74 3.88
C THR A 105 -6.07 -3.47 3.22
N VAL A 106 -7.30 -3.04 3.51
CA VAL A 106 -8.52 -3.55 2.88
C VAL A 106 -9.26 -2.39 2.23
N ASP A 107 -9.56 -2.49 0.95
CA ASP A 107 -10.26 -1.48 0.16
C ASP A 107 -9.62 -0.08 0.30
N GLY A 108 -8.28 -0.04 0.34
CA GLY A 108 -7.50 1.18 0.49
C GLY A 108 -7.42 1.73 1.92
N THR A 109 -8.02 1.06 2.91
CA THR A 109 -7.97 1.46 4.32
C THR A 109 -6.99 0.57 5.09
N SER A 110 -6.02 1.17 5.79
CA SER A 110 -5.11 0.43 6.68
C SER A 110 -5.89 -0.14 7.86
N VAL A 111 -5.80 -1.46 8.05
CA VAL A 111 -6.54 -2.19 9.10
C VAL A 111 -5.63 -2.80 10.16
N ALA A 112 -4.36 -3.06 9.84
CA ALA A 112 -3.39 -3.58 10.80
C ALA A 112 -1.95 -3.31 10.38
N MET A 113 -1.06 -3.30 11.38
CA MET A 113 0.40 -3.44 11.24
C MET A 113 0.80 -4.72 11.95
N VAL A 114 1.48 -5.63 11.27
CA VAL A 114 1.68 -7.00 11.70
C VAL A 114 3.15 -7.35 11.69
N ALA A 115 3.62 -7.95 12.78
CA ALA A 115 4.97 -8.50 12.92
C ALA A 115 4.98 -10.04 12.93
N GLU A 116 3.81 -10.65 12.96
CA GLU A 116 3.66 -12.10 12.96
C GLU A 116 3.43 -12.62 11.54
N THR A 117 3.75 -13.89 11.32
CA THR A 117 3.51 -14.58 10.05
C THR A 117 2.05 -15.03 9.87
N HIS A 118 1.24 -14.96 10.92
CA HIS A 118 -0.17 -15.32 10.90
C HIS A 118 -1.01 -14.17 11.47
N TYR A 119 -2.01 -13.73 10.71
CA TYR A 119 -2.91 -12.69 11.15
C TYR A 119 -4.36 -13.06 10.81
N ARG A 120 -5.28 -12.85 11.75
CA ARG A 120 -6.70 -13.07 11.53
C ARG A 120 -7.41 -11.75 11.28
N LEU A 121 -7.75 -11.51 10.03
CA LEU A 121 -8.55 -10.37 9.60
C LEU A 121 -10.03 -10.66 9.87
N THR A 122 -10.71 -9.75 10.57
CA THR A 122 -12.12 -9.90 10.96
C THR A 122 -12.92 -8.64 10.69
N GLY A 123 -14.24 -8.73 10.73
CA GLY A 123 -15.14 -7.59 10.54
C GLY A 123 -15.33 -7.21 9.07
N LEU A 124 -15.00 -8.10 8.15
CA LEU A 124 -15.27 -7.90 6.73
C LEU A 124 -16.77 -8.05 6.46
N SER A 125 -17.32 -7.13 5.69
CA SER A 125 -18.67 -7.30 5.14
C SER A 125 -18.72 -8.45 4.14
N SER A 126 -19.90 -8.95 3.83
CA SER A 126 -20.02 -9.87 2.69
C SER A 126 -19.81 -9.11 1.37
N GLY A 127 -19.13 -9.76 0.43
CA GLY A 127 -18.84 -9.18 -0.86
C GLY A 127 -17.38 -9.34 -1.28
N SER A 128 -16.99 -8.55 -2.25
CA SER A 128 -15.63 -8.54 -2.80
C SER A 128 -14.84 -7.41 -2.15
N HIS A 129 -13.64 -7.72 -1.66
CA HIS A 129 -12.70 -6.78 -1.05
C HIS A 129 -11.34 -6.88 -1.72
N VAL A 130 -10.62 -5.78 -1.80
CA VAL A 130 -9.22 -5.76 -2.21
C VAL A 130 -8.35 -5.78 -0.96
N LEU A 131 -7.64 -6.89 -0.75
CA LEU A 131 -6.60 -7.01 0.26
C LEU A 131 -5.27 -6.62 -0.35
N GLU A 132 -4.53 -5.76 0.33
CA GLU A 132 -3.13 -5.49 0.04
C GLU A 132 -2.29 -5.65 1.30
N VAL A 133 -1.14 -6.31 1.17
CA VAL A 133 -0.12 -6.38 2.22
C VAL A 133 1.16 -5.80 1.65
N SER A 134 1.77 -4.85 2.36
CA SER A 134 3.02 -4.21 1.98
C SER A 134 4.03 -4.22 3.11
N LEU A 135 5.33 -4.17 2.77
CA LEU A 135 6.41 -4.13 3.76
C LEU A 135 6.84 -2.69 4.02
N SER A 136 7.05 -2.36 5.28
CA SER A 136 7.54 -1.07 5.75
C SER A 136 8.65 -1.24 6.78
N SER A 137 9.54 -0.25 6.84
CA SER A 137 10.60 -0.15 7.84
C SER A 137 10.05 0.21 9.23
N ASN A 138 10.88 0.10 10.26
CA ASN A 138 10.51 0.40 11.65
C ASN A 138 10.00 1.84 11.84
N ASP A 139 10.45 2.78 11.01
CA ASP A 139 10.03 4.18 10.97
C ASP A 139 8.91 4.45 9.97
N HIS A 140 8.16 3.41 9.56
CA HIS A 140 6.99 3.44 8.68
C HIS A 140 7.23 3.92 7.25
N ARG A 141 8.47 3.93 6.75
CA ARG A 141 8.73 4.14 5.33
C ARG A 141 8.52 2.84 4.57
N GLY A 142 7.81 2.91 3.45
CA GLY A 142 7.59 1.72 2.61
C GLY A 142 8.90 1.19 2.03
N TYR A 143 9.06 -0.13 1.94
CA TYR A 143 10.17 -0.75 1.22
C TYR A 143 9.85 -0.87 -0.26
N MET A 144 10.85 -0.63 -1.11
CA MET A 144 10.74 -0.81 -2.56
C MET A 144 11.97 -1.47 -3.16
N VAL A 145 11.76 -2.10 -4.31
CA VAL A 145 12.79 -2.69 -5.17
C VAL A 145 12.50 -2.29 -6.61
N ASP A 146 13.51 -1.83 -7.33
CA ASP A 146 13.40 -1.39 -8.74
C ASP A 146 12.26 -0.37 -8.97
N GLY A 147 12.11 0.56 -8.03
CA GLY A 147 11.10 1.61 -8.09
C GLY A 147 9.68 1.14 -7.81
N LYS A 148 9.47 -0.10 -7.32
CA LYS A 148 8.15 -0.66 -6.99
C LYS A 148 8.07 -0.98 -5.51
N PRO A 149 6.97 -0.65 -4.83
CA PRO A 149 6.72 -1.10 -3.47
C PRO A 149 6.78 -2.63 -3.37
N ILE A 150 7.32 -3.14 -2.26
CA ILE A 150 7.22 -4.57 -1.95
C ILE A 150 5.82 -4.79 -1.37
N SER A 151 4.88 -5.12 -2.23
CA SER A 151 3.49 -5.39 -1.86
C SER A 151 2.89 -6.53 -2.67
N VAL A 152 1.88 -7.17 -2.09
CA VAL A 152 1.04 -8.18 -2.74
C VAL A 152 -0.41 -7.77 -2.58
N SER A 153 -1.16 -7.75 -3.69
CA SER A 153 -2.59 -7.43 -3.69
C SER A 153 -3.39 -8.60 -4.26
N MET A 154 -4.54 -8.87 -3.65
CA MET A 154 -5.49 -9.89 -4.11
C MET A 154 -6.94 -9.48 -3.84
N THR A 155 -7.86 -10.10 -4.58
CA THR A 155 -9.29 -9.97 -4.32
C THR A 155 -9.76 -11.09 -3.39
N LEU A 156 -10.38 -10.72 -2.28
CA LEU A 156 -11.09 -11.63 -1.37
C LEU A 156 -12.58 -11.62 -1.72
N VAL A 157 -13.21 -12.78 -1.65
CA VAL A 157 -14.67 -12.89 -1.66
C VAL A 157 -15.11 -13.42 -0.31
N VAL A 158 -15.85 -12.60 0.41
CA VAL A 158 -16.34 -12.92 1.76
C VAL A 158 -17.82 -13.28 1.69
N ASP A 159 -18.14 -14.49 2.10
CA ASP A 159 -19.52 -14.96 2.11
C ASP A 159 -20.32 -14.31 3.26
N ALA A 160 -21.58 -13.98 2.98
CA ALA A 160 -22.54 -13.69 4.03
C ALA A 160 -22.74 -15.01 4.81
N GLY A 161 -22.31 -15.03 6.08
CA GLY A 161 -22.65 -16.16 6.94
C GLY A 161 -24.15 -16.36 6.90
N VAL A 162 -24.61 -17.44 6.27
CA VAL A 162 -26.00 -17.85 6.35
C VAL A 162 -26.23 -18.30 7.79
N ASP A 163 -26.93 -17.49 8.59
CA ASP A 163 -27.52 -17.95 9.82
C ASP A 163 -28.44 -19.13 9.45
N ARG A 164 -27.92 -20.35 9.66
CA ARG A 164 -28.80 -21.53 9.64
C ARG A 164 -29.75 -21.37 10.81
N VAL A 165 -30.93 -20.80 10.53
CA VAL A 165 -32.04 -20.94 11.43
C VAL A 165 -32.28 -22.45 11.59
N PRO A 166 -32.16 -23.03 12.80
CA PRO A 166 -32.46 -24.44 12.96
C PRO A 166 -33.95 -24.63 12.67
N ASP A 167 -34.25 -25.48 11.70
CA ASP A 167 -35.61 -25.98 11.47
C ASP A 167 -36.10 -26.70 12.74
N HIS A 168 -37.13 -26.17 13.33
CA HIS A 168 -37.86 -26.76 14.48
C HIS A 168 -38.88 -27.77 14.02
#